data_7dfaa6f39276a817b00f9f64581159d3
#
_entry.id   7dfaa6f39276a817b00f9f64581159d3
#
_cell.length_a   1.000
_cell.length_b   1.000
_cell.length_c   1.000
_cell.angle_alpha   90.00
_cell.angle_beta   90.00
_cell.angle_gamma   90.00
#
_symmetry.space_group_name_H-M   'P 1'
#
loop_
_entity.id
_entity.type
_entity.pdbx_description
1 polymer ?
#
loop_
_entity_poly.entity_id
_entity_poly.type
_entity_poly.pdbx_seq_one_letter_code
_entity_poly.pdbx_strand_id
1 'polypeptide(L)'
;HSTRRRQRQMCIRDRVYIGSMTMISINTNNGGLFAAKAASQSQATIDSAMQRLSTGSRINNAKDDAAGQAIATRLTAEIQGLEIASRNVADGQSLVDTAEGALQETHTLLLRMREIGVQAANGTLSTSDNQALDAEFQQLVKEIDRIAQNTTWAGAALLNCLLYTSPSPRDMPRS
;
A
#
# COMPACT_ATOMS: atom_id res chain seq x y z
N HIS A 1 41.85 46.82 -18.03
CA HIS A 1 42.70 46.19 -19.07
C HIS A 1 43.90 45.36 -18.54
N SER A 2 44.23 45.44 -17.24
CA SER A 2 45.41 44.73 -16.69
C SER A 2 45.16 43.30 -16.18
N THR A 3 43.94 42.95 -15.82
CA THR A 3 43.59 41.62 -15.25
C THR A 3 43.54 40.51 -16.29
N ARG A 4 43.17 40.80 -17.54
CA ARG A 4 43.13 39.77 -18.62
C ARG A 4 44.55 39.38 -19.11
N ARG A 5 45.53 40.22 -18.96
CA ARG A 5 46.93 39.86 -19.31
C ARG A 5 47.58 38.94 -18.29
N ARG A 6 47.24 39.08 -17.00
CA ARG A 6 47.77 38.19 -15.95
C ARG A 6 47.22 36.75 -16.06
N GLN A 7 45.94 36.59 -16.41
CA GLN A 7 45.37 35.27 -16.61
C GLN A 7 45.94 34.51 -17.82
N ARG A 8 46.27 35.20 -18.91
CA ARG A 8 46.92 34.56 -20.06
C ARG A 8 48.38 34.14 -19.78
N GLN A 9 49.09 34.87 -18.94
CA GLN A 9 50.47 34.51 -18.55
C GLN A 9 50.47 33.33 -17.56
N MET A 10 49.46 33.19 -16.71
CA MET A 10 49.31 32.06 -15.80
C MET A 10 49.05 30.76 -16.56
N CYS A 11 48.15 30.76 -17.55
CA CYS A 11 47.85 29.58 -18.38
C CYS A 11 49.05 29.14 -19.28
N ILE A 12 49.93 30.07 -19.68
CA ILE A 12 51.12 29.74 -20.50
C ILE A 12 52.23 29.16 -19.63
N ARG A 13 52.33 29.56 -18.35
CA ARG A 13 53.39 29.07 -17.47
C ARG A 13 53.13 27.66 -16.95
N ASP A 14 51.87 27.28 -16.78
CA ASP A 14 51.51 25.93 -16.38
C ASP A 14 51.65 24.91 -17.52
N ARG A 15 51.61 25.36 -18.80
CA ARG A 15 51.76 24.49 -19.96
C ARG A 15 53.21 24.07 -20.26
N VAL A 16 54.19 24.80 -19.73
CA VAL A 16 55.62 24.51 -19.95
C VAL A 16 56.17 23.51 -18.94
N TYR A 17 55.48 23.29 -17.81
CA TYR A 17 55.97 22.38 -16.75
C TYR A 17 55.52 20.92 -16.89
N ILE A 18 54.64 20.60 -17.85
CA ILE A 18 54.19 19.21 -18.12
C ILE A 18 55.15 18.50 -19.13
N GLY A 19 56.17 19.21 -19.63
CA GLY A 19 56.96 18.76 -20.78
C GLY A 19 58.39 18.34 -20.44
N SER A 20 58.76 17.80 -19.29
CA SER A 20 59.99 17.00 -19.17
C SER A 20 60.16 16.37 -17.80
N MET A 21 59.44 15.32 -17.52
CA MET A 21 59.89 14.22 -16.68
C MET A 21 59.65 12.89 -17.40
N THR A 22 60.27 12.74 -18.53
CA THR A 22 60.57 11.40 -19.03
C THR A 22 61.70 10.85 -18.19
N MET A 23 61.40 10.42 -16.99
CA MET A 23 62.31 9.51 -16.29
C MET A 23 62.32 8.23 -17.11
N ILE A 24 63.39 8.02 -17.85
CA ILE A 24 63.64 6.72 -18.52
C ILE A 24 64.00 5.76 -17.37
N SER A 25 62.97 5.13 -16.81
CA SER A 25 63.14 4.02 -15.89
C SER A 25 63.38 2.75 -16.71
N ILE A 26 64.57 2.20 -16.62
CA ILE A 26 64.98 1.02 -17.40
C ILE A 26 64.30 -0.26 -16.87
N ASN A 27 63.94 -0.31 -15.56
CA ASN A 27 63.35 -1.48 -14.94
C ASN A 27 61.84 -1.35 -14.59
N THR A 28 61.25 -0.16 -14.71
CA THR A 28 59.86 0.04 -14.34
C THR A 28 59.19 0.97 -15.36
N ASN A 29 58.26 0.44 -16.14
CA ASN A 29 57.52 1.23 -17.11
C ASN A 29 56.36 1.94 -16.39
N ASN A 30 56.64 3.08 -15.75
CA ASN A 30 55.65 3.88 -15.02
C ASN A 30 54.51 4.37 -15.96
N GLY A 31 54.79 4.65 -17.24
CA GLY A 31 53.79 5.05 -18.20
C GLY A 31 52.82 3.90 -18.50
N GLY A 32 53.31 2.68 -18.62
CA GLY A 32 52.47 1.49 -18.82
C GLY A 32 51.61 1.18 -17.59
N LEU A 33 52.17 1.31 -16.37
CA LEU A 33 51.42 1.13 -15.12
C LEU A 33 50.32 2.18 -14.97
N PHE A 34 50.60 3.44 -15.30
CA PHE A 34 49.62 4.53 -15.26
C PHE A 34 48.51 4.31 -16.28
N ALA A 35 48.87 3.88 -17.52
CA ALA A 35 47.88 3.56 -18.54
C ALA A 35 47.00 2.37 -18.13
N ALA A 36 47.61 1.30 -17.58
CA ALA A 36 46.84 0.15 -17.07
C ALA A 36 45.89 0.53 -15.93
N LYS A 37 46.33 1.39 -14.99
CA LYS A 37 45.49 1.91 -13.93
C LYS A 37 44.33 2.74 -14.47
N ALA A 38 44.58 3.64 -15.42
CA ALA A 38 43.53 4.44 -16.07
C ALA A 38 42.51 3.56 -16.83
N ALA A 39 42.98 2.52 -17.55
CA ALA A 39 42.11 1.57 -18.23
C ALA A 39 41.24 0.78 -17.24
N SER A 40 41.80 0.28 -16.13
CA SER A 40 41.04 -0.45 -15.11
C SER A 40 40.00 0.44 -14.41
N GLN A 41 40.32 1.72 -14.20
CA GLN A 41 39.37 2.67 -13.62
C GLN A 41 38.21 3.02 -14.57
N SER A 42 38.52 3.16 -15.88
CA SER A 42 37.51 3.34 -16.91
C SER A 42 36.57 2.12 -17.01
N GLN A 43 37.15 0.91 -16.96
CA GLN A 43 36.38 -0.34 -16.96
C GLN A 43 35.43 -0.41 -15.76
N ALA A 44 35.90 -0.12 -14.54
CA ALA A 44 35.07 -0.10 -13.35
C ALA A 44 33.90 0.91 -13.44
N THR A 45 34.16 2.06 -14.10
CA THR A 45 33.10 3.08 -14.34
C THR A 45 32.06 2.57 -15.34
N ILE A 46 32.52 1.92 -16.42
CA ILE A 46 31.62 1.31 -17.41
C ILE A 46 30.79 0.21 -16.76
N ASP A 47 31.40 -0.68 -15.99
CA ASP A 47 30.69 -1.77 -15.30
C ASP A 47 29.61 -1.23 -14.34
N SER A 48 29.93 -0.18 -13.58
CA SER A 48 28.97 0.50 -12.72
C SER A 48 27.81 1.15 -13.50
N ALA A 49 28.12 1.80 -14.63
CA ALA A 49 27.10 2.39 -15.50
C ALA A 49 26.20 1.32 -16.15
N MET A 50 26.78 0.22 -16.62
CA MET A 50 26.03 -0.92 -17.15
C MET A 50 25.13 -1.56 -16.11
N GLN A 51 25.60 -1.73 -14.87
CA GLN A 51 24.81 -2.26 -13.79
C GLN A 51 23.61 -1.35 -13.51
N ARG A 52 23.82 -0.03 -13.41
CA ARG A 52 22.73 0.95 -13.18
C ARG A 52 21.72 0.96 -14.33
N LEU A 53 22.18 0.84 -15.56
CA LEU A 53 21.31 0.78 -16.74
C LEU A 53 20.48 -0.50 -16.76
N SER A 54 21.09 -1.63 -16.44
CA SER A 54 20.42 -2.95 -16.43
C SER A 54 19.37 -3.04 -15.31
N THR A 55 19.66 -2.51 -14.12
CA THR A 55 18.73 -2.56 -12.97
C THR A 55 17.73 -1.41 -12.95
N GLY A 56 17.97 -0.35 -13.72
CA GLY A 56 17.19 0.89 -13.68
C GLY A 56 17.32 1.68 -12.37
N SER A 57 18.21 1.24 -11.47
CA SER A 57 18.42 1.84 -10.15
C SER A 57 19.80 2.48 -10.02
N ARG A 58 19.85 3.69 -9.47
CA ARG A 58 21.09 4.40 -9.21
C ARG A 58 21.91 3.75 -8.08
N ILE A 59 21.22 3.22 -7.07
CA ILE A 59 21.79 2.58 -5.89
C ILE A 59 21.44 1.10 -5.97
N ASN A 60 22.44 0.25 -6.18
CA ASN A 60 22.26 -1.20 -6.27
C ASN A 60 22.85 -1.95 -5.08
N ASN A 61 23.86 -1.36 -4.46
CA ASN A 61 24.58 -1.95 -3.33
C ASN A 61 24.81 -0.90 -2.24
N ALA A 62 24.95 -1.34 -0.99
CA ALA A 62 25.31 -0.49 0.13
C ALA A 62 26.67 0.22 -0.08
N LYS A 63 27.54 -0.34 -0.95
CA LYS A 63 28.81 0.25 -1.36
C LYS A 63 28.63 1.55 -2.15
N ASP A 64 27.55 1.68 -2.92
CA ASP A 64 27.29 2.84 -3.77
C ASP A 64 26.85 4.05 -2.94
N ASP A 65 25.93 3.79 -1.98
CA ASP A 65 25.43 4.80 -1.04
C ASP A 65 24.71 4.10 0.12
N ALA A 66 25.40 3.90 1.23
CA ALA A 66 24.85 3.22 2.40
C ALA A 66 23.71 4.00 3.06
N ALA A 67 23.78 5.33 3.09
CA ALA A 67 22.75 6.18 3.66
C ALA A 67 21.50 6.19 2.78
N GLY A 68 21.68 6.36 1.47
CA GLY A 68 20.59 6.30 0.49
C GLY A 68 19.90 4.94 0.47
N GLN A 69 20.65 3.85 0.60
CA GLN A 69 20.09 2.49 0.70
C GLN A 69 19.22 2.30 1.94
N ALA A 70 19.67 2.77 3.10
CA ALA A 70 18.89 2.70 4.34
C ALA A 70 17.57 3.50 4.24
N ILE A 71 17.63 4.69 3.66
CA ILE A 71 16.45 5.54 3.42
C ILE A 71 15.49 4.84 2.43
N ALA A 72 16.01 4.32 1.31
CA ALA A 72 15.22 3.62 0.31
C ALA A 72 14.50 2.39 0.88
N THR A 73 15.20 1.58 1.69
CA THR A 73 14.61 0.41 2.37
C THR A 73 13.49 0.82 3.32
N ARG A 74 13.67 1.88 4.11
CA ARG A 74 12.63 2.39 5.01
C ARG A 74 11.42 2.91 4.23
N LEU A 75 11.64 3.71 3.18
CA LEU A 75 10.54 4.21 2.34
C LEU A 75 9.80 3.08 1.62
N THR A 76 10.51 2.06 1.15
CA THR A 76 9.87 0.88 0.56
C THR A 76 8.97 0.17 1.56
N ALA A 77 9.43 -0.02 2.80
CA ALA A 77 8.61 -0.60 3.85
C ALA A 77 7.37 0.27 4.19
N GLU A 78 7.52 1.60 4.22
CA GLU A 78 6.41 2.53 4.42
C GLU A 78 5.40 2.44 3.26
N ILE A 79 5.86 2.42 2.01
CA ILE A 79 4.99 2.28 0.82
C ILE A 79 4.22 0.95 0.88
N GLN A 80 4.89 -0.16 1.16
CA GLN A 80 4.24 -1.46 1.32
C GLN A 80 3.21 -1.46 2.45
N GLY A 81 3.52 -0.81 3.57
CA GLY A 81 2.58 -0.62 4.67
C GLY A 81 1.34 0.18 4.27
N LEU A 82 1.52 1.28 3.51
CA LEU A 82 0.42 2.10 3.00
C LEU A 82 -0.42 1.35 1.95
N GLU A 83 0.20 0.54 1.10
CA GLU A 83 -0.53 -0.30 0.14
C GLU A 83 -1.42 -1.33 0.83
N ILE A 84 -0.92 -1.96 1.90
CA ILE A 84 -1.71 -2.89 2.72
C ILE A 84 -2.82 -2.13 3.45
N ALA A 85 -2.51 -0.97 4.03
CA ALA A 85 -3.51 -0.13 4.69
C ALA A 85 -4.63 0.31 3.73
N SER A 86 -4.28 0.71 2.50
CA SER A 86 -5.25 1.05 1.46
C SER A 86 -6.15 -0.14 1.09
N ARG A 87 -5.58 -1.32 1.00
CA ARG A 87 -6.36 -2.56 0.76
C ARG A 87 -7.31 -2.86 1.92
N ASN A 88 -6.82 -2.78 3.15
CA ASN A 88 -7.64 -3.01 4.34
C ASN A 88 -8.80 -2.00 4.44
N VAL A 89 -8.60 -0.74 4.03
CA VAL A 89 -9.67 0.26 3.95
C VAL A 89 -10.71 -0.11 2.90
N ALA A 90 -10.29 -0.57 1.71
CA ALA A 90 -11.20 -1.01 0.67
C ALA A 90 -12.01 -2.26 1.11
N ASP A 91 -11.38 -3.20 1.80
CA ASP A 91 -12.06 -4.35 2.39
C ASP A 91 -13.07 -3.92 3.47
N GLY A 92 -12.70 -2.96 4.33
CA GLY A 92 -13.60 -2.37 5.31
C GLY A 92 -14.78 -1.65 4.67
N GLN A 93 -14.58 -0.93 3.58
CA GLN A 93 -15.65 -0.29 2.83
C GLN A 93 -16.61 -1.31 2.24
N SER A 94 -16.10 -2.37 1.61
CA SER A 94 -16.93 -3.44 1.06
C SER A 94 -17.74 -4.17 2.15
N LEU A 95 -17.19 -4.32 3.35
CA LEU A 95 -17.92 -4.86 4.50
C LEU A 95 -19.11 -3.95 4.90
N VAL A 96 -18.86 -2.64 4.97
CA VAL A 96 -19.89 -1.65 5.30
C VAL A 96 -20.99 -1.62 4.21
N ASP A 97 -20.60 -1.63 2.92
CA ASP A 97 -21.55 -1.66 1.79
C ASP A 97 -22.44 -2.91 1.84
N THR A 98 -21.88 -4.06 2.22
CA THR A 98 -22.64 -5.31 2.39
C THR A 98 -23.66 -5.19 3.55
N ALA A 99 -23.23 -4.62 4.67
CA ALA A 99 -24.11 -4.39 5.82
C ALA A 99 -25.20 -3.38 5.51
N GLU A 100 -24.88 -2.29 4.78
CA GLU A 100 -25.84 -1.27 4.36
C GLU A 100 -26.92 -1.87 3.45
N GLY A 101 -26.53 -2.70 2.46
CA GLY A 101 -27.48 -3.38 1.59
C GLY A 101 -28.48 -4.23 2.39
N ALA A 102 -27.99 -5.02 3.36
CA ALA A 102 -28.86 -5.85 4.19
C ALA A 102 -29.77 -5.01 5.13
N LEU A 103 -29.28 -3.90 5.64
CA LEU A 103 -30.07 -2.97 6.46
C LEU A 103 -31.15 -2.26 5.64
N GLN A 104 -30.87 -1.93 4.39
CA GLN A 104 -31.85 -1.32 3.48
C GLN A 104 -33.00 -2.26 3.18
N GLU A 105 -32.74 -3.54 2.93
CA GLU A 105 -33.78 -4.57 2.79
C GLU A 105 -34.60 -4.71 4.08
N THR A 106 -33.92 -4.78 5.23
CA THR A 106 -34.58 -4.84 6.53
C THR A 106 -35.48 -3.62 6.76
N HIS A 107 -35.02 -2.43 6.38
CA HIS A 107 -35.83 -1.21 6.47
C HIS A 107 -37.11 -1.30 5.63
N THR A 108 -37.00 -1.81 4.42
CA THR A 108 -38.17 -2.00 3.52
C THR A 108 -39.19 -2.96 4.12
N LEU A 109 -38.72 -4.07 4.70
CA LEU A 109 -39.59 -5.04 5.38
C LEU A 109 -40.29 -4.41 6.62
N LEU A 110 -39.55 -3.61 7.41
CA LEU A 110 -40.12 -2.92 8.55
C LEU A 110 -41.18 -1.88 8.16
N LEU A 111 -41.00 -1.17 7.04
CA LEU A 111 -42.03 -0.30 6.48
C LEU A 111 -43.31 -1.09 6.13
N ARG A 112 -43.14 -2.24 5.50
CA ARG A 112 -44.26 -3.12 5.17
C ARG A 112 -44.96 -3.64 6.43
N MET A 113 -44.19 -4.06 7.46
CA MET A 113 -44.77 -4.48 8.74
C MET A 113 -45.55 -3.34 9.42
N ARG A 114 -45.07 -2.10 9.30
CA ARG A 114 -45.80 -0.92 9.81
C ARG A 114 -47.12 -0.71 9.06
N GLU A 115 -47.14 -0.86 7.74
CA GLU A 115 -48.36 -0.76 6.94
C GLU A 115 -49.39 -1.79 7.40
N ILE A 116 -48.99 -3.06 7.56
CA ILE A 116 -49.82 -4.13 8.05
C ILE A 116 -50.36 -3.80 9.47
N GLY A 117 -49.50 -3.32 10.34
CA GLY A 117 -49.87 -2.92 11.70
C GLY A 117 -50.94 -1.80 11.72
N VAL A 118 -50.77 -0.77 10.87
CA VAL A 118 -51.76 0.30 10.73
C VAL A 118 -53.07 -0.22 10.15
N GLN A 119 -53.01 -1.13 9.17
CA GLN A 119 -54.20 -1.76 8.59
C GLN A 119 -54.96 -2.63 9.62
N ALA A 120 -54.27 -3.43 10.41
CA ALA A 120 -54.85 -4.23 11.47
C ALA A 120 -55.50 -3.40 12.59
N ALA A 121 -54.93 -2.22 12.87
CA ALA A 121 -55.45 -1.29 13.89
C ALA A 121 -56.78 -0.58 13.48
N ASN A 122 -57.17 -0.67 12.22
CA ASN A 122 -58.36 0.03 11.69
C ASN A 122 -59.70 -0.45 12.25
N GLY A 123 -59.80 -1.56 12.95
CA GLY A 123 -61.02 -2.05 13.60
C GLY A 123 -62.19 -2.42 12.67
N THR A 124 -62.06 -2.27 11.35
CA THR A 124 -63.09 -2.59 10.34
C THR A 124 -62.92 -3.99 9.77
N LEU A 125 -61.83 -4.69 10.12
CA LEU A 125 -61.47 -5.99 9.61
C LEU A 125 -62.13 -7.12 10.40
N SER A 126 -62.51 -8.20 9.71
CA SER A 126 -62.99 -9.43 10.34
C SER A 126 -61.87 -10.17 11.06
N THR A 127 -62.21 -11.09 11.94
CA THR A 127 -61.22 -11.94 12.64
C THR A 127 -60.40 -12.76 11.65
N SER A 128 -60.99 -13.22 10.54
CA SER A 128 -60.28 -13.96 9.50
C SER A 128 -59.27 -13.10 8.73
N ASP A 129 -59.58 -11.83 8.48
CA ASP A 129 -58.70 -10.89 7.81
C ASP A 129 -57.52 -10.54 8.71
N ASN A 130 -57.75 -10.34 10.02
CA ASN A 130 -56.69 -10.13 10.97
C ASN A 130 -55.73 -11.34 11.09
N GLN A 131 -56.27 -12.57 11.01
CA GLN A 131 -55.41 -13.76 10.98
C GLN A 131 -54.58 -13.84 9.71
N ALA A 132 -55.10 -13.42 8.55
CA ALA A 132 -54.30 -13.35 7.32
C ALA A 132 -53.18 -12.32 7.40
N LEU A 133 -53.46 -11.13 7.98
CA LEU A 133 -52.45 -10.10 8.21
C LEU A 133 -51.37 -10.54 9.22
N ASP A 134 -51.73 -11.28 10.28
CA ASP A 134 -50.80 -11.85 11.23
C ASP A 134 -49.89 -12.88 10.54
N ALA A 135 -50.43 -13.73 9.68
CA ALA A 135 -49.64 -14.68 8.92
C ALA A 135 -48.61 -14.00 7.99
N GLU A 136 -49.01 -12.90 7.31
CA GLU A 136 -48.07 -12.09 6.52
C GLU A 136 -46.98 -11.44 7.41
N PHE A 137 -47.38 -10.86 8.52
CA PHE A 137 -46.46 -10.27 9.49
C PHE A 137 -45.42 -11.26 10.01
N GLN A 138 -45.84 -12.47 10.36
CA GLN A 138 -44.93 -13.54 10.82
C GLN A 138 -43.94 -13.97 9.71
N GLN A 139 -44.35 -13.94 8.44
CA GLN A 139 -43.43 -14.21 7.33
C GLN A 139 -42.38 -13.11 7.18
N LEU A 140 -42.76 -11.84 7.34
CA LEU A 140 -41.85 -10.73 7.29
C LEU A 140 -40.82 -10.80 8.44
N VAL A 141 -41.24 -11.19 9.64
CA VAL A 141 -40.33 -11.44 10.77
C VAL A 141 -39.30 -12.52 10.44
N LYS A 142 -39.76 -13.64 9.88
CA LYS A 142 -38.86 -14.73 9.45
C LYS A 142 -37.88 -14.29 8.36
N GLU A 143 -38.31 -13.39 7.48
CA GLU A 143 -37.46 -12.87 6.43
C GLU A 143 -36.38 -11.94 7.00
N ILE A 144 -36.68 -11.11 8.01
CA ILE A 144 -35.69 -10.31 8.72
C ILE A 144 -34.68 -11.22 9.43
N ASP A 145 -35.14 -12.28 10.11
CA ASP A 145 -34.24 -13.26 10.73
C ASP A 145 -33.36 -13.95 9.69
N ARG A 146 -33.89 -14.27 8.51
CA ARG A 146 -33.13 -14.86 7.41
C ARG A 146 -32.03 -13.89 6.92
N ILE A 147 -32.37 -12.63 6.73
CA ILE A 147 -31.39 -11.60 6.33
C ILE A 147 -30.28 -11.49 7.40
N ALA A 148 -30.64 -11.44 8.68
CA ALA A 148 -29.69 -11.33 9.77
C ALA A 148 -28.73 -12.52 9.86
N GLN A 149 -29.21 -13.73 9.58
CA GLN A 149 -28.41 -14.96 9.61
C GLN A 149 -27.54 -15.14 8.37
N ASN A 150 -28.02 -14.74 7.19
CA ASN A 150 -27.35 -14.98 5.92
C ASN A 150 -26.40 -13.84 5.51
N THR A 151 -26.52 -12.66 6.11
CA THR A 151 -25.59 -11.56 5.81
C THR A 151 -24.24 -11.84 6.46
N THR A 152 -23.31 -12.34 5.64
CA THR A 152 -21.97 -12.70 6.07
C THR A 152 -20.93 -11.98 5.21
N TRP A 153 -19.78 -11.66 5.82
CA TRP A 153 -18.58 -11.16 5.15
C TRP A 153 -17.41 -12.07 5.51
N ALA A 154 -16.72 -12.58 4.49
CA ALA A 154 -15.60 -13.50 4.67
C ALA A 154 -15.89 -14.67 5.65
N GLY A 155 -17.16 -15.14 5.69
CA GLY A 155 -17.59 -16.22 6.58
C GLY A 155 -17.99 -15.79 7.99
N ALA A 156 -17.83 -14.51 8.35
CA ALA A 156 -18.30 -13.95 9.62
C ALA A 156 -19.69 -13.32 9.45
N ALA A 157 -20.64 -13.62 10.33
CA ALA A 157 -21.95 -12.99 10.34
C ALA A 157 -21.84 -11.53 10.77
N LEU A 158 -22.40 -10.63 9.95
CA LEU A 158 -22.33 -9.19 10.23
C LEU A 158 -23.42 -8.71 11.18
N LEU A 159 -24.66 -9.15 10.97
CA LEU A 159 -25.82 -8.65 11.69
C LEU A 159 -26.21 -9.52 12.89
N ASN A 160 -25.88 -10.79 12.88
CA ASN A 160 -26.21 -11.71 13.97
C ASN A 160 -25.37 -11.45 15.23
N CYS A 161 -24.18 -10.84 15.10
CA CYS A 161 -23.31 -10.50 16.22
C CYS A 161 -23.80 -9.29 17.03
N LEU A 162 -24.70 -8.48 16.50
CA LEU A 162 -25.27 -7.33 17.20
C LEU A 162 -26.35 -7.71 18.24
N LEU A 163 -26.90 -8.92 18.14
CA LEU A 163 -27.91 -9.47 19.05
C LEU A 163 -27.33 -10.45 20.07
N TYR A 164 -26.10 -10.94 19.83
CA TYR A 164 -25.42 -11.83 20.75
C TYR A 164 -24.37 -11.02 21.53
N THR A 165 -24.65 -10.81 22.81
CA THR A 165 -23.64 -10.28 23.74
C THR A 165 -22.34 -11.08 23.59
N SER A 166 -21.23 -10.40 23.33
CA SER A 166 -19.90 -11.03 23.26
C SER A 166 -19.73 -12.01 24.39
N PRO A 167 -19.24 -13.25 24.14
CA PRO A 167 -18.98 -14.20 25.21
C PRO A 167 -18.10 -13.53 26.25
N SER A 168 -18.54 -13.58 27.49
CA SER A 168 -17.79 -13.05 28.62
C SER A 168 -16.37 -13.62 28.58
N PRO A 169 -15.32 -12.86 28.94
CA PRO A 169 -13.96 -13.40 29.04
C PRO A 169 -13.83 -14.63 29.95
N ARG A 170 -14.91 -14.99 30.68
CA ARG A 170 -14.99 -16.21 31.51
C ARG A 170 -15.32 -17.48 30.71
N ASP A 171 -15.84 -17.37 29.49
CA ASP A 171 -16.27 -18.48 28.65
C ASP A 171 -15.21 -18.91 27.64
N MET A 172 -14.04 -18.27 27.65
CA MET A 172 -12.90 -18.74 26.84
C MET A 172 -12.29 -19.98 27.49
N PRO A 173 -12.21 -21.12 26.78
CA PRO A 173 -11.49 -22.29 27.28
C PRO A 173 -10.03 -21.89 27.52
N ARG A 174 -9.60 -22.06 28.77
CA ARG A 174 -8.18 -21.88 29.12
C ARG A 174 -7.39 -22.99 28.43
N SER A 175 -6.61 -22.63 27.43
CA SER A 175 -5.60 -23.48 26.79
C SER A 175 -4.40 -23.65 27.70
#